data_3fdfb61245090b62c37e03b17a7682d0
#
_entry.id   3fdfb61245090b62c37e03b17a7682d0
#
_cell.length_a   1.000
_cell.length_b   1.000
_cell.length_c   1.000
_cell.angle_alpha   90.00
_cell.angle_beta   90.00
_cell.angle_gamma   90.00
#
_symmetry.space_group_name_H-M   'P 1'
#
loop_
_entity.id
_entity.type
_entity.pdbx_description
1 polymer ?
#
loop_
_entity_poly.entity_id
_entity_poly.type
_entity_poly.pdbx_seq_one_letter_code
_entity_poly.pdbx_strand_id
1 'polypeptide(L)'
;NSVEGRRKNICFLNRRILLEDRGKLKPVQDFLECVEEIPERTIFVAKKDVPLFCAELLPRLEQCFICEKENFDEQDYGVAPPEFAVYLDAPQTDMITCNPKVTYGKKTYSLYDTTDLALRDLGKEAAVREVIQRYGEAYDERQKAMVITDEDKIYDLLTEGIPVFQQLGEVYISDTLKGMQVHPSPKVAVGVSIDSGLMQLKMTAGEMSKEELIDILSRYNKRKKYYRLKDGSFVQKEDSGLDILADLKETLQLTDQQLMQESVPVDTYRALYIDQQLRDNPVISSVRDKNFRSLIRNMKTVEDNDFEIPAELEPILRGYQKTGFLWLKTLSANGFGGILADDMGLGKTLQVICYLLSEY
;
A
#
# COMPACT_ATOMS: atom_id res chain seq x y z
N ASN A 1 -61.72 10.13 -6.01
CA ASN A 1 -62.02 11.16 -5.03
C ASN A 1 -61.16 10.93 -3.79
N SER A 2 -60.25 11.79 -3.53
CA SER A 2 -59.44 11.79 -2.30
C SER A 2 -60.05 12.78 -1.29
N VAL A 3 -60.12 12.37 -0.03
CA VAL A 3 -60.51 13.27 1.08
C VAL A 3 -59.30 13.33 2.02
N GLU A 4 -58.77 14.50 2.24
CA GLU A 4 -57.63 14.70 3.13
C GLU A 4 -57.99 14.52 4.60
N GLY A 5 -57.46 13.47 5.23
CA GLY A 5 -57.44 13.30 6.68
C GLY A 5 -56.11 13.79 7.28
N ARG A 6 -56.11 14.17 8.58
CA ARG A 6 -54.94 14.77 9.26
C ARG A 6 -53.62 13.96 9.21
N ARG A 7 -53.63 12.66 8.84
CA ARG A 7 -52.46 11.76 8.78
C ARG A 7 -52.45 10.75 7.64
N LYS A 8 -53.58 10.56 6.89
CA LYS A 8 -53.70 9.58 5.80
C LYS A 8 -54.55 10.14 4.68
N ASN A 9 -54.18 9.86 3.43
CA ASN A 9 -55.02 10.14 2.28
C ASN A 9 -56.03 9.00 2.11
N ILE A 10 -57.28 9.32 1.84
CA ILE A 10 -58.36 8.37 1.57
C ILE A 10 -58.53 8.34 0.05
N CYS A 11 -58.17 7.21 -0.57
CA CYS A 11 -58.38 7.03 -2.00
C CYS A 11 -59.55 6.07 -2.24
N PHE A 12 -60.46 6.45 -3.14
CA PHE A 12 -61.55 5.59 -3.59
C PHE A 12 -61.22 4.98 -4.94
N LEU A 13 -60.90 3.69 -4.96
CA LEU A 13 -60.63 2.95 -6.18
C LEU A 13 -61.61 1.78 -6.31
N ASN A 14 -62.33 1.67 -7.42
CA ASN A 14 -63.23 0.55 -7.73
C ASN A 14 -64.12 0.14 -6.54
N ARG A 15 -64.79 1.07 -5.89
CA ARG A 15 -65.64 0.87 -4.71
C ARG A 15 -64.91 0.43 -3.42
N ARG A 16 -63.59 0.49 -3.39
CA ARG A 16 -62.78 0.23 -2.16
C ARG A 16 -62.22 1.54 -1.62
N ILE A 17 -62.19 1.66 -0.29
CA ILE A 17 -61.53 2.77 0.40
C ILE A 17 -60.13 2.28 0.76
N LEU A 18 -59.09 2.97 0.23
CA LEU A 18 -57.71 2.76 0.58
C LEU A 18 -57.23 3.91 1.46
N LEU A 19 -56.61 3.57 2.58
CA LEU A 19 -55.97 4.51 3.50
C LEU A 19 -54.47 4.41 3.33
N GLU A 20 -53.84 5.45 2.74
CA GLU A 20 -52.42 5.52 2.56
C GLU A 20 -51.79 6.60 3.46
N ASP A 21 -50.53 6.35 3.88
CA ASP A 21 -49.78 7.30 4.68
C ASP A 21 -49.30 8.48 3.78
N ARG A 22 -49.57 9.71 4.21
CA ARG A 22 -49.14 10.92 3.49
C ARG A 22 -47.67 10.93 3.11
N GLY A 23 -46.80 10.33 3.92
CA GLY A 23 -45.36 10.27 3.66
C GLY A 23 -45.02 9.46 2.41
N LYS A 24 -45.77 8.43 2.07
CA LYS A 24 -45.53 7.59 0.89
C LYS A 24 -45.92 8.27 -0.43
N LEU A 25 -46.92 9.14 -0.44
CA LEU A 25 -47.40 9.81 -1.65
C LEU A 25 -46.64 11.10 -1.98
N LYS A 26 -45.86 11.63 -1.04
CA LYS A 26 -45.12 12.87 -1.21
C LYS A 26 -44.27 12.93 -2.50
N PRO A 27 -43.56 11.85 -2.92
CA PRO A 27 -42.73 11.87 -4.13
C PRO A 27 -43.54 12.04 -5.43
N VAL A 28 -44.83 11.80 -5.42
CA VAL A 28 -45.73 11.83 -6.61
C VAL A 28 -46.91 12.75 -6.41
N GLN A 29 -46.93 13.54 -5.35
CA GLN A 29 -48.08 14.39 -4.97
C GLN A 29 -48.42 15.39 -6.08
N ASP A 30 -47.45 16.12 -6.59
CA ASP A 30 -47.65 17.14 -7.63
C ASP A 30 -48.24 16.53 -8.92
N PHE A 31 -47.80 15.31 -9.26
CA PHE A 31 -48.33 14.57 -10.40
C PHE A 31 -49.81 14.15 -10.16
N LEU A 32 -50.15 13.66 -8.97
CA LEU A 32 -51.51 13.27 -8.64
C LEU A 32 -52.45 14.46 -8.65
N GLU A 33 -52.03 15.62 -8.16
CA GLU A 33 -52.79 16.86 -8.21
C GLU A 33 -53.11 17.25 -9.65
N CYS A 34 -52.10 17.18 -10.54
CA CYS A 34 -52.30 17.44 -11.97
C CYS A 34 -53.28 16.45 -12.62
N VAL A 35 -53.26 15.14 -12.22
CA VAL A 35 -54.19 14.16 -12.76
C VAL A 35 -55.61 14.36 -12.23
N GLU A 36 -55.76 14.79 -10.98
CA GLU A 36 -57.09 15.07 -10.38
C GLU A 36 -57.82 16.22 -11.03
N GLU A 37 -57.08 17.22 -11.55
CA GLU A 37 -57.65 18.36 -12.30
C GLU A 37 -58.19 18.00 -13.68
N ILE A 38 -57.79 16.84 -14.23
CA ILE A 38 -58.22 16.40 -15.56
C ILE A 38 -59.51 15.55 -15.43
N PRO A 39 -60.60 15.94 -16.14
CA PRO A 39 -61.92 15.27 -16.01
C PRO A 39 -61.86 13.74 -16.31
N GLU A 40 -61.06 13.36 -17.30
CA GLU A 40 -60.93 11.98 -17.75
C GLU A 40 -59.86 11.20 -16.95
N ARG A 41 -59.07 11.89 -16.10
CA ARG A 41 -57.96 11.34 -15.34
C ARG A 41 -56.95 10.56 -16.19
N THR A 42 -56.77 11.02 -17.43
CA THR A 42 -55.92 10.42 -18.43
C THR A 42 -54.89 11.46 -18.86
N ILE A 43 -53.61 11.12 -18.75
CA ILE A 43 -52.52 11.96 -19.23
C ILE A 43 -51.88 11.30 -20.46
N PHE A 44 -51.69 12.11 -21.51
CA PHE A 44 -50.96 11.70 -22.69
C PHE A 44 -49.51 12.18 -22.58
N VAL A 45 -48.57 11.23 -22.54
CA VAL A 45 -47.16 11.53 -22.58
C VAL A 45 -46.69 11.54 -24.05
N ALA A 46 -46.14 12.64 -24.52
CA ALA A 46 -45.65 12.72 -25.89
C ALA A 46 -44.47 11.72 -26.06
N LYS A 47 -44.35 11.12 -27.25
CA LYS A 47 -43.35 10.08 -27.57
C LYS A 47 -41.91 10.52 -27.19
N LYS A 48 -41.58 11.78 -27.31
CA LYS A 48 -40.27 12.36 -26.93
C LYS A 48 -40.05 12.42 -25.41
N ASP A 49 -41.14 12.47 -24.63
CA ASP A 49 -41.09 12.62 -23.17
C ASP A 49 -41.28 11.26 -22.43
N VAL A 50 -41.63 10.18 -23.18
CA VAL A 50 -41.79 8.85 -22.62
C VAL A 50 -40.50 8.36 -21.91
N PRO A 51 -39.29 8.55 -22.48
CA PRO A 51 -38.07 8.14 -21.78
C PRO A 51 -37.89 8.85 -20.42
N LEU A 52 -38.21 10.15 -20.35
CA LEU A 52 -38.15 10.91 -19.09
C LEU A 52 -39.21 10.43 -18.09
N PHE A 53 -40.43 10.16 -18.59
CA PHE A 53 -41.49 9.58 -17.79
C PHE A 53 -41.07 8.24 -17.15
N CYS A 54 -40.48 7.36 -17.94
CA CYS A 54 -40.00 6.05 -17.49
C CYS A 54 -38.79 6.17 -16.54
N ALA A 55 -37.91 7.13 -16.75
CA ALA A 55 -36.73 7.30 -15.92
C ALA A 55 -37.02 7.94 -14.55
N GLU A 56 -37.91 8.93 -14.52
CA GLU A 56 -38.11 9.74 -13.31
C GLU A 56 -39.42 9.50 -12.59
N LEU A 57 -40.54 9.40 -13.34
CA LEU A 57 -41.85 9.37 -12.75
C LEU A 57 -42.37 7.96 -12.50
N LEU A 58 -42.18 7.06 -13.46
CA LEU A 58 -42.66 5.68 -13.36
C LEU A 58 -42.08 4.92 -12.16
N PRO A 59 -40.79 5.00 -11.82
CA PRO A 59 -40.25 4.34 -10.62
C PRO A 59 -40.84 4.89 -9.31
N ARG A 60 -41.15 6.19 -9.27
CA ARG A 60 -41.80 6.81 -8.12
C ARG A 60 -43.24 6.38 -7.98
N LEU A 61 -43.94 6.23 -9.11
CA LEU A 61 -45.31 5.70 -9.12
C LEU A 61 -45.33 4.23 -8.68
N GLU A 62 -44.41 3.39 -9.13
CA GLU A 62 -44.30 1.98 -8.75
C GLU A 62 -43.97 1.78 -7.25
N GLN A 63 -43.24 2.73 -6.64
CA GLN A 63 -43.03 2.71 -5.19
C GLN A 63 -44.32 2.99 -4.39
N CYS A 64 -45.25 3.73 -4.99
CA CYS A 64 -46.47 4.18 -4.33
C CYS A 64 -47.68 3.36 -4.74
N PHE A 65 -47.68 2.80 -5.95
CA PHE A 65 -48.85 2.13 -6.56
C PHE A 65 -48.46 0.84 -7.25
N ILE A 66 -49.44 -0.04 -7.43
CA ILE A 66 -49.32 -1.18 -8.35
C ILE A 66 -49.63 -0.64 -9.76
N CYS A 67 -48.63 -0.57 -10.62
CA CYS A 67 -48.77 -0.11 -11.98
C CYS A 67 -49.01 -1.30 -12.91
N GLU A 68 -50.17 -1.33 -13.57
CA GLU A 68 -50.45 -2.31 -14.63
C GLU A 68 -49.95 -1.71 -15.98
N LYS A 69 -49.17 -2.49 -16.71
CA LYS A 69 -48.59 -2.09 -18.01
C LYS A 69 -49.23 -2.92 -19.11
N GLU A 70 -50.02 -2.26 -19.97
CA GLU A 70 -50.66 -2.89 -21.13
C GLU A 70 -49.94 -2.42 -22.41
N ASN A 71 -49.41 -3.34 -23.20
CA ASN A 71 -48.72 -3.04 -24.46
C ASN A 71 -47.57 -2.03 -24.31
N PHE A 72 -46.91 -2.03 -23.16
CA PHE A 72 -45.84 -1.10 -22.84
C PHE A 72 -44.66 -1.88 -22.28
N ASP A 73 -43.53 -1.86 -23.02
CA ASP A 73 -42.24 -2.36 -22.55
C ASP A 73 -41.28 -1.20 -22.36
N GLU A 74 -40.75 -1.02 -21.18
CA GLU A 74 -39.78 0.03 -20.86
C GLU A 74 -38.51 -0.08 -21.70
N GLN A 75 -38.13 -1.29 -22.09
CA GLN A 75 -36.95 -1.56 -22.92
C GLN A 75 -37.07 -0.94 -24.32
N ASP A 76 -38.28 -0.82 -24.86
CA ASP A 76 -38.56 -0.23 -26.16
C ASP A 76 -38.32 1.29 -26.19
N TYR A 77 -38.33 1.93 -25.01
CA TYR A 77 -38.20 3.39 -24.87
C TYR A 77 -36.80 3.81 -24.37
N GLY A 78 -35.84 2.90 -24.30
CA GLY A 78 -34.45 3.25 -24.03
C GLY A 78 -34.08 3.46 -22.56
N VAL A 79 -34.95 3.02 -21.62
CA VAL A 79 -34.66 3.03 -20.19
C VAL A 79 -34.09 1.65 -19.76
N ALA A 80 -33.09 1.18 -20.49
CA ALA A 80 -32.31 0.04 -20.01
C ALA A 80 -31.54 0.47 -18.74
N PRO A 81 -31.35 -0.45 -17.76
CA PRO A 81 -30.52 -0.13 -16.62
C PRO A 81 -29.10 0.24 -17.10
N PRO A 82 -28.43 1.21 -16.43
CA PRO A 82 -27.06 1.56 -16.78
C PRO A 82 -26.10 0.42 -16.50
N GLU A 83 -25.29 0.07 -17.50
CA GLU A 83 -24.15 -0.82 -17.38
C GLU A 83 -22.87 -0.01 -17.46
N PHE A 84 -22.04 -0.10 -16.43
CA PHE A 84 -20.79 0.69 -16.34
C PHE A 84 -19.59 -0.15 -16.79
N ALA A 85 -18.69 0.49 -17.51
CA ALA A 85 -17.41 -0.06 -17.91
C ALA A 85 -16.30 0.99 -17.72
N VAL A 86 -15.20 0.59 -17.09
CA VAL A 86 -14.05 1.46 -16.85
C VAL A 86 -12.87 0.99 -17.68
N TYR A 87 -12.34 1.84 -18.54
CA TYR A 87 -11.17 1.56 -19.38
C TYR A 87 -9.95 2.25 -18.77
N LEU A 88 -8.96 1.46 -18.40
CA LEU A 88 -7.70 1.91 -17.81
C LEU A 88 -6.56 1.65 -18.77
N ASP A 89 -5.75 2.66 -19.05
CA ASP A 89 -4.56 2.56 -19.88
C ASP A 89 -3.38 3.29 -19.24
N ALA A 90 -2.16 2.86 -19.55
CA ALA A 90 -0.92 3.53 -19.17
C ALA A 90 -0.13 3.89 -20.43
N PRO A 91 -0.42 5.04 -21.06
CA PRO A 91 0.30 5.47 -22.25
C PRO A 91 1.76 5.80 -21.97
N GLN A 92 2.11 6.10 -20.72
CA GLN A 92 3.47 6.33 -20.23
C GLN A 92 3.62 5.67 -18.84
N THR A 93 4.87 5.42 -18.44
CA THR A 93 5.15 4.77 -17.15
C THR A 93 4.67 5.60 -15.94
N ASP A 94 4.58 6.92 -16.08
CA ASP A 94 4.22 7.87 -15.02
C ASP A 94 2.79 8.45 -15.19
N MET A 95 1.99 7.90 -16.11
CA MET A 95 0.64 8.39 -16.37
C MET A 95 -0.34 7.25 -16.60
N ILE A 96 -1.45 7.27 -15.89
CA ILE A 96 -2.60 6.40 -16.14
C ILE A 96 -3.77 7.26 -16.65
N THR A 97 -4.49 6.74 -17.62
CA THR A 97 -5.74 7.32 -18.10
C THR A 97 -6.91 6.41 -17.72
N CYS A 98 -7.99 7.01 -17.24
CA CYS A 98 -9.23 6.33 -16.86
C CYS A 98 -10.39 6.91 -17.69
N ASN A 99 -11.00 6.06 -18.54
CA ASN A 99 -12.13 6.43 -19.38
C ASN A 99 -13.36 5.59 -18.97
N PRO A 100 -14.19 6.10 -18.05
CA PRO A 100 -15.41 5.42 -17.68
C PRO A 100 -16.50 5.64 -18.70
N LYS A 101 -17.22 4.56 -19.06
CA LYS A 101 -18.36 4.55 -19.96
C LYS A 101 -19.59 4.00 -19.27
N VAL A 102 -20.74 4.43 -19.74
CA VAL A 102 -22.05 3.91 -19.35
C VAL A 102 -22.83 3.51 -20.59
N THR A 103 -23.44 2.34 -20.55
CA THR A 103 -24.23 1.79 -21.65
C THR A 103 -25.69 1.66 -21.22
N TYR A 104 -26.59 2.18 -22.06
CA TYR A 104 -28.03 2.04 -21.95
C TYR A 104 -28.55 1.29 -23.18
N GLY A 105 -28.80 -0.01 -23.05
CA GLY A 105 -29.19 -0.87 -24.15
C GLY A 105 -28.14 -0.91 -25.27
N LYS A 106 -28.38 -0.23 -26.40
CA LYS A 106 -27.47 -0.19 -27.54
C LYS A 106 -26.60 1.07 -27.62
N LYS A 107 -26.80 2.03 -26.72
CA LYS A 107 -26.10 3.31 -26.74
C LYS A 107 -25.08 3.38 -25.60
N THR A 108 -23.84 3.73 -25.92
CA THR A 108 -22.76 3.92 -24.97
C THR A 108 -22.32 5.39 -24.95
N TYR A 109 -22.15 5.93 -23.75
CA TYR A 109 -21.73 7.31 -23.51
C TYR A 109 -20.46 7.31 -22.64
N SER A 110 -19.63 8.34 -22.78
CA SER A 110 -18.65 8.65 -21.74
C SER A 110 -19.38 9.16 -20.49
N LEU A 111 -18.90 8.79 -19.32
CA LEU A 111 -19.48 9.26 -18.06
C LEU A 111 -19.38 10.79 -17.89
N TYR A 112 -18.48 11.43 -18.64
CA TYR A 112 -18.29 12.89 -18.69
C TYR A 112 -18.99 13.57 -19.87
N ASP A 113 -19.71 12.79 -20.69
CA ASP A 113 -20.47 13.32 -21.81
C ASP A 113 -21.77 13.98 -21.31
N THR A 114 -22.14 15.10 -21.92
CA THR A 114 -23.36 15.86 -21.60
C THR A 114 -24.47 15.67 -22.63
N THR A 115 -24.34 14.72 -23.55
CA THR A 115 -25.36 14.43 -24.56
C THR A 115 -26.45 13.51 -24.03
N ASP A 116 -27.66 13.63 -24.56
CA ASP A 116 -28.82 12.78 -24.27
C ASP A 116 -29.14 12.60 -22.75
N LEU A 117 -28.91 13.64 -21.94
CA LEU A 117 -29.05 13.57 -20.47
C LEU A 117 -30.46 13.12 -20.02
N ALA A 118 -31.52 13.41 -20.81
CA ALA A 118 -32.87 13.02 -20.51
C ALA A 118 -33.13 11.50 -20.55
N LEU A 119 -32.18 10.75 -21.14
CA LEU A 119 -32.28 9.27 -21.31
C LEU A 119 -31.34 8.53 -20.35
N ARG A 120 -30.71 9.22 -19.40
CA ARG A 120 -29.65 8.71 -18.53
C ARG A 120 -30.02 8.79 -17.06
N ASP A 121 -29.62 7.82 -16.27
CA ASP A 121 -29.75 7.85 -14.80
C ASP A 121 -28.59 8.67 -14.19
N LEU A 122 -28.78 9.99 -14.19
CA LEU A 122 -27.77 10.93 -13.70
C LEU A 122 -27.42 10.71 -12.24
N GLY A 123 -28.31 10.15 -11.43
CA GLY A 123 -28.07 9.86 -10.02
C GLY A 123 -27.04 8.73 -9.85
N LYS A 124 -27.23 7.61 -10.56
CA LYS A 124 -26.27 6.50 -10.55
C LYS A 124 -24.94 6.88 -11.18
N GLU A 125 -24.98 7.63 -12.29
CA GLU A 125 -23.76 8.11 -12.94
C GLU A 125 -22.96 9.05 -12.04
N ALA A 126 -23.61 9.95 -11.29
CA ALA A 126 -22.94 10.83 -10.34
C ALA A 126 -22.26 10.05 -9.21
N ALA A 127 -22.90 8.99 -8.69
CA ALA A 127 -22.32 8.14 -7.67
C ALA A 127 -21.07 7.42 -8.18
N VAL A 128 -21.11 6.85 -9.40
CA VAL A 128 -19.96 6.20 -10.02
C VAL A 128 -18.84 7.20 -10.30
N ARG A 129 -19.18 8.39 -10.79
CA ARG A 129 -18.21 9.47 -11.04
C ARG A 129 -17.50 9.89 -9.75
N GLU A 130 -18.21 10.01 -8.64
CA GLU A 130 -17.62 10.36 -7.35
C GLU A 130 -16.58 9.31 -6.91
N VAL A 131 -16.88 8.02 -7.08
CA VAL A 131 -15.94 6.95 -6.75
C VAL A 131 -14.69 7.03 -7.61
N ILE A 132 -14.83 7.24 -8.93
CA ILE A 132 -13.69 7.34 -9.85
C ILE A 132 -12.84 8.59 -9.56
N GLN A 133 -13.47 9.70 -9.21
CA GLN A 133 -12.77 10.95 -8.90
C GLN A 133 -11.87 10.87 -7.67
N ARG A 134 -12.09 9.94 -6.76
CA ARG A 134 -11.19 9.72 -5.60
C ARG A 134 -9.78 9.35 -6.04
N TYR A 135 -9.66 8.61 -7.14
CA TYR A 135 -8.38 8.14 -7.68
C TYR A 135 -7.85 9.05 -8.79
N GLY A 136 -8.69 9.92 -9.35
CA GLY A 136 -8.35 10.80 -10.45
C GLY A 136 -7.79 12.17 -10.02
N GLU A 137 -7.21 12.90 -10.97
CA GLU A 137 -6.75 14.29 -10.75
C GLU A 137 -7.55 15.28 -11.57
N ALA A 138 -7.48 15.16 -12.88
CA ALA A 138 -8.13 16.06 -13.81
C ALA A 138 -8.70 15.33 -15.02
N TYR A 139 -9.81 15.83 -15.55
CA TYR A 139 -10.34 15.34 -16.81
C TYR A 139 -9.66 16.08 -17.97
N ASP A 140 -9.06 15.32 -18.88
CA ASP A 140 -8.49 15.84 -20.12
C ASP A 140 -9.53 15.76 -21.24
N GLU A 141 -10.01 16.91 -21.73
CA GLU A 141 -10.99 16.96 -22.81
C GLU A 141 -10.46 16.40 -24.13
N ARG A 142 -9.14 16.47 -24.38
CA ARG A 142 -8.53 15.96 -25.62
C ARG A 142 -8.49 14.44 -25.64
N GLN A 143 -8.15 13.84 -24.52
CA GLN A 143 -8.10 12.40 -24.35
C GLN A 143 -9.47 11.80 -23.99
N LYS A 144 -10.45 12.66 -23.62
CA LYS A 144 -11.78 12.28 -23.10
C LYS A 144 -11.67 11.27 -21.94
N ALA A 145 -10.66 11.43 -21.12
CA ALA A 145 -10.34 10.55 -20.02
C ALA A 145 -9.86 11.34 -18.79
N MET A 146 -10.01 10.77 -17.63
CA MET A 146 -9.37 11.28 -16.43
C MET A 146 -7.91 10.86 -16.44
N VAL A 147 -7.01 11.80 -16.16
CA VAL A 147 -5.56 11.59 -16.12
C VAL A 147 -5.12 11.50 -14.66
N ILE A 148 -4.19 10.61 -14.39
CA ILE A 148 -3.61 10.33 -13.08
C ILE A 148 -2.09 10.30 -13.25
N THR A 149 -1.39 11.26 -12.62
CA THR A 149 0.08 11.40 -12.69
C THR A 149 0.73 11.39 -11.31
N ASP A 150 -0.03 11.64 -10.26
CA ASP A 150 0.44 11.56 -8.89
C ASP A 150 0.78 10.11 -8.51
N GLU A 151 2.01 9.89 -8.01
CA GLU A 151 2.53 8.55 -7.71
C GLU A 151 1.70 7.83 -6.63
N ASP A 152 1.23 8.56 -5.60
CA ASP A 152 0.42 7.98 -4.54
C ASP A 152 -0.95 7.56 -5.07
N LYS A 153 -1.57 8.37 -5.93
CA LYS A 153 -2.84 8.03 -6.57
C LYS A 153 -2.73 6.86 -7.55
N ILE A 154 -1.62 6.77 -8.29
CA ILE A 154 -1.35 5.60 -9.15
C ILE A 154 -1.25 4.34 -8.29
N TYR A 155 -0.50 4.40 -7.18
CA TYR A 155 -0.36 3.28 -6.26
C TYR A 155 -1.72 2.87 -5.66
N ASP A 156 -2.49 3.83 -5.15
CA ASP A 156 -3.82 3.60 -4.57
C ASP A 156 -4.81 3.04 -5.61
N LEU A 157 -4.74 3.50 -6.86
CA LEU A 157 -5.56 2.95 -7.95
C LEU A 157 -5.22 1.48 -8.21
N LEU A 158 -3.93 1.13 -8.29
CA LEU A 158 -3.48 -0.24 -8.58
C LEU A 158 -3.78 -1.20 -7.43
N THR A 159 -3.71 -0.74 -6.18
CA THR A 159 -3.92 -1.59 -4.99
C THR A 159 -5.38 -1.69 -4.58
N GLU A 160 -6.10 -0.58 -4.56
CA GLU A 160 -7.46 -0.47 -4.02
C GLU A 160 -8.50 -0.10 -5.08
N GLY A 161 -8.13 0.80 -6.01
CA GLY A 161 -9.07 1.38 -6.96
C GLY A 161 -9.61 0.38 -7.99
N ILE A 162 -8.76 -0.45 -8.57
CA ILE A 162 -9.19 -1.47 -9.55
C ILE A 162 -10.22 -2.44 -8.95
N PRO A 163 -10.00 -3.04 -7.76
CA PRO A 163 -11.02 -3.84 -7.08
C PRO A 163 -12.33 -3.09 -6.81
N VAL A 164 -12.25 -1.81 -6.45
CA VAL A 164 -13.45 -0.98 -6.24
C VAL A 164 -14.19 -0.75 -7.57
N PHE A 165 -13.48 -0.47 -8.65
CA PHE A 165 -14.10 -0.29 -9.98
C PHE A 165 -14.76 -1.58 -10.48
N GLN A 166 -14.20 -2.75 -10.19
CA GLN A 166 -14.81 -4.05 -10.51
C GLN A 166 -16.15 -4.29 -9.82
N GLN A 167 -16.42 -3.62 -8.68
CA GLN A 167 -17.73 -3.66 -8.03
C GLN A 167 -18.76 -2.74 -8.70
N LEU A 168 -18.30 -1.74 -9.45
CA LEU A 168 -19.18 -0.82 -10.19
C LEU A 168 -19.59 -1.36 -11.55
N GLY A 169 -18.76 -2.19 -12.18
CA GLY A 169 -18.99 -2.74 -13.51
C GLY A 169 -17.76 -3.44 -14.08
N GLU A 170 -17.71 -3.59 -15.39
CA GLU A 170 -16.58 -4.21 -16.09
C GLU A 170 -15.36 -3.29 -16.09
N VAL A 171 -14.17 -3.86 -15.88
CA VAL A 171 -12.90 -3.12 -15.92
C VAL A 171 -12.00 -3.70 -17.00
N TYR A 172 -11.65 -2.87 -17.96
CA TYR A 172 -10.75 -3.19 -19.07
C TYR A 172 -9.40 -2.53 -18.82
N ILE A 173 -8.35 -3.34 -18.76
CA ILE A 173 -6.98 -2.90 -18.45
C ILE A 173 -6.10 -3.19 -19.66
N SER A 174 -5.37 -2.17 -20.16
CA SER A 174 -4.43 -2.34 -21.26
C SER A 174 -3.23 -3.21 -20.85
N ASP A 175 -2.55 -3.78 -21.85
CA ASP A 175 -1.37 -4.62 -21.59
C ASP A 175 -0.20 -3.79 -21.00
N THR A 176 -0.10 -2.52 -21.34
CA THR A 176 0.86 -1.60 -20.74
C THR A 176 0.61 -1.42 -19.25
N LEU A 177 -0.64 -1.22 -18.83
CA LEU A 177 -0.99 -1.08 -17.42
C LEU A 177 -0.86 -2.42 -16.65
N LYS A 178 -1.12 -3.56 -17.28
CA LYS A 178 -0.86 -4.88 -16.68
C LYS A 178 0.61 -5.10 -16.34
N GLY A 179 1.51 -4.44 -17.07
CA GLY A 179 2.95 -4.44 -16.77
C GLY A 179 3.31 -3.68 -15.49
N MET A 180 2.49 -2.72 -15.07
CA MET A 180 2.68 -1.97 -13.82
C MET A 180 2.19 -2.79 -12.62
N GLN A 181 2.98 -3.75 -12.18
CA GLN A 181 2.63 -4.61 -11.06
C GLN A 181 2.97 -3.96 -9.72
N VAL A 182 2.20 -4.30 -8.69
CA VAL A 182 2.55 -4.00 -7.31
C VAL A 182 3.10 -5.27 -6.68
N HIS A 183 4.42 -5.31 -6.55
CA HIS A 183 5.11 -6.45 -5.95
C HIS A 183 5.00 -6.40 -4.42
N PRO A 184 4.84 -7.55 -3.77
CA PRO A 184 4.88 -7.61 -2.31
C PRO A 184 6.26 -7.20 -1.80
N SER A 185 6.35 -6.92 -0.51
CA SER A 185 7.61 -6.63 0.18
C SER A 185 8.65 -7.72 -0.05
N PRO A 186 9.88 -7.37 -0.48
CA PRO A 186 10.91 -8.35 -0.74
C PRO A 186 11.39 -9.00 0.56
N LYS A 187 11.62 -10.31 0.54
CA LYS A 187 12.24 -11.02 1.66
C LYS A 187 13.74 -10.71 1.66
N VAL A 188 14.18 -9.99 2.67
CA VAL A 188 15.58 -9.63 2.84
C VAL A 188 16.38 -10.77 3.46
N ALA A 189 17.57 -11.01 2.93
CA ALA A 189 18.54 -11.91 3.54
C ALA A 189 19.91 -11.25 3.68
N VAL A 190 20.57 -11.52 4.82
CA VAL A 190 21.91 -11.01 5.11
C VAL A 190 22.81 -12.20 5.44
N GLY A 191 23.84 -12.40 4.62
CA GLY A 191 24.89 -13.39 4.86
C GLY A 191 26.13 -12.71 5.47
N VAL A 192 26.70 -13.35 6.50
CA VAL A 192 27.97 -12.90 7.10
C VAL A 192 28.92 -14.09 7.17
N SER A 193 30.10 -13.90 6.62
CA SER A 193 31.21 -14.90 6.64
C SER A 193 32.53 -14.23 6.96
N ILE A 194 33.47 -15.02 7.47
CA ILE A 194 34.87 -14.60 7.66
C ILE A 194 35.74 -15.51 6.83
N ASP A 195 36.42 -14.92 5.86
CA ASP A 195 37.41 -15.60 5.05
C ASP A 195 38.76 -14.89 5.17
N SER A 196 39.81 -15.66 5.46
CA SER A 196 41.19 -15.18 5.59
C SER A 196 41.33 -13.94 6.50
N GLY A 197 40.53 -13.89 7.59
CA GLY A 197 40.53 -12.79 8.57
C GLY A 197 39.73 -11.55 8.15
N LEU A 198 39.12 -11.54 6.97
CA LEU A 198 38.24 -10.47 6.49
C LEU A 198 36.77 -10.89 6.64
N MET A 199 35.98 -10.05 7.28
CA MET A 199 34.53 -10.25 7.35
C MET A 199 33.88 -9.79 6.05
N GLN A 200 33.04 -10.63 5.49
CA GLN A 200 32.28 -10.39 4.26
C GLN A 200 30.81 -10.30 4.56
N LEU A 201 30.14 -9.26 4.08
CA LEU A 201 28.72 -9.01 4.21
C LEU A 201 28.04 -9.13 2.85
N LYS A 202 27.04 -9.99 2.74
CA LYS A 202 26.20 -10.16 1.54
C LYS A 202 24.76 -9.77 1.86
N MET A 203 24.18 -8.85 1.09
CA MET A 203 22.79 -8.41 1.22
C MET A 203 22.01 -8.77 -0.02
N THR A 204 20.81 -9.33 0.15
CA THR A 204 19.91 -9.69 -0.95
C THR A 204 18.47 -9.40 -0.55
N ALA A 205 17.61 -9.18 -1.54
CA ALA A 205 16.19 -8.87 -1.34
C ALA A 205 15.32 -9.72 -2.28
N GLY A 206 15.18 -11.00 -1.96
CA GLY A 206 14.41 -11.95 -2.76
C GLY A 206 14.87 -12.05 -4.21
N GLU A 207 13.94 -11.89 -5.14
CA GLU A 207 14.18 -11.91 -6.59
C GLU A 207 14.58 -10.53 -7.15
N MET A 208 14.62 -9.49 -6.31
CA MET A 208 14.98 -8.14 -6.71
C MET A 208 16.45 -8.08 -7.16
N SER A 209 16.72 -7.38 -8.24
CA SER A 209 18.09 -7.14 -8.71
C SER A 209 18.87 -6.26 -7.71
N LYS A 210 20.19 -6.33 -7.78
CA LYS A 210 21.03 -5.47 -6.93
C LYS A 210 20.86 -4.00 -7.26
N GLU A 211 20.69 -3.68 -8.53
CA GLU A 211 20.47 -2.32 -9.01
C GLU A 211 19.19 -1.72 -8.41
N GLU A 212 18.10 -2.47 -8.39
CA GLU A 212 16.82 -2.04 -7.79
C GLU A 212 16.94 -1.90 -6.27
N LEU A 213 17.59 -2.86 -5.60
CA LEU A 213 17.81 -2.78 -4.16
C LEU A 213 18.62 -1.54 -3.79
N ILE A 214 19.71 -1.26 -4.52
CA ILE A 214 20.56 -0.09 -4.28
C ILE A 214 19.78 1.21 -4.54
N ASP A 215 19.00 1.26 -5.61
CA ASP A 215 18.15 2.41 -5.93
C ASP A 215 17.14 2.69 -4.80
N ILE A 216 16.48 1.66 -4.26
CA ILE A 216 15.60 1.80 -3.10
C ILE A 216 16.38 2.28 -1.87
N LEU A 217 17.52 1.65 -1.55
CA LEU A 217 18.32 2.00 -0.36
C LEU A 217 18.92 3.41 -0.44
N SER A 218 19.23 3.92 -1.65
CA SER A 218 19.78 5.28 -1.84
C SER A 218 18.76 6.39 -1.56
N ARG A 219 17.47 6.12 -1.81
CA ARG A 219 16.35 7.04 -1.56
C ARG A 219 15.45 6.57 -0.44
N TYR A 220 15.98 5.71 0.44
CA TYR A 220 15.22 5.09 1.50
C TYR A 220 14.61 6.12 2.46
N ASN A 221 13.31 5.94 2.77
CA ASN A 221 12.58 6.77 3.72
C ASN A 221 11.64 5.90 4.58
N LYS A 222 11.80 5.97 5.91
CA LYS A 222 10.99 5.19 6.87
C LYS A 222 9.48 5.49 6.77
N ARG A 223 9.08 6.65 6.24
CA ARG A 223 7.66 7.07 6.12
C ARG A 223 6.99 6.61 4.83
N LYS A 224 7.74 6.24 3.80
CA LYS A 224 7.16 5.74 2.54
C LYS A 224 6.55 4.36 2.74
N LYS A 225 5.41 4.11 2.10
CA LYS A 225 4.72 2.82 2.10
C LYS A 225 5.19 1.89 0.98
N TYR A 226 5.71 2.45 -0.08
CA TYR A 226 6.15 1.74 -1.29
C TYR A 226 7.33 2.46 -1.95
N TYR A 227 7.97 1.77 -2.88
CA TYR A 227 8.96 2.33 -3.80
C TYR A 227 8.59 2.01 -5.23
N ARG A 228 8.70 2.99 -6.11
CA ARG A 228 8.47 2.81 -7.54
C ARG A 228 9.76 2.41 -8.21
N LEU A 229 9.73 1.37 -9.06
CA LEU A 229 10.85 0.91 -9.85
C LEU A 229 10.94 1.66 -11.19
N LYS A 230 12.06 1.49 -11.89
CA LYS A 230 12.30 2.17 -13.18
C LYS A 230 11.39 1.71 -14.31
N ASP A 231 10.86 0.51 -14.23
CA ASP A 231 9.89 -0.05 -15.18
C ASP A 231 8.45 0.44 -14.95
N GLY A 232 8.25 1.24 -13.89
CA GLY A 232 6.94 1.78 -13.48
C GLY A 232 6.20 0.92 -12.47
N SER A 233 6.67 -0.30 -12.16
CA SER A 233 6.10 -1.17 -11.12
C SER A 233 6.38 -0.62 -9.72
N PHE A 234 5.66 -1.14 -8.73
CA PHE A 234 5.80 -0.74 -7.34
C PHE A 234 6.23 -1.90 -6.47
N VAL A 235 6.97 -1.61 -5.41
CA VAL A 235 7.38 -2.56 -4.38
C VAL A 235 6.85 -2.07 -3.04
N GLN A 236 6.07 -2.88 -2.37
CA GLN A 236 5.60 -2.60 -1.01
C GLN A 236 6.75 -2.67 -0.03
N LYS A 237 6.69 -1.82 1.00
CA LYS A 237 7.73 -1.76 2.02
C LYS A 237 7.40 -2.58 3.28
N GLU A 238 6.13 -2.88 3.53
CA GLU A 238 5.68 -3.50 4.77
C GLU A 238 6.42 -4.80 5.10
N ASP A 239 6.89 -4.92 6.34
CA ASP A 239 7.59 -6.10 6.89
C ASP A 239 8.75 -6.65 6.02
N SER A 240 9.40 -5.78 5.26
CA SER A 240 10.40 -6.21 4.27
C SER A 240 11.80 -6.44 4.84
N GLY A 241 12.12 -5.88 5.99
CA GLY A 241 13.51 -5.80 6.49
C GLY A 241 14.38 -4.79 5.73
N LEU A 242 13.83 -4.03 4.77
CA LEU A 242 14.54 -2.95 4.08
C LEU A 242 15.03 -1.86 5.04
N ASP A 243 14.29 -1.62 6.14
CA ASP A 243 14.71 -0.72 7.21
C ASP A 243 16.09 -1.08 7.77
N ILE A 244 16.31 -2.38 7.96
CA ILE A 244 17.53 -2.91 8.54
C ILE A 244 18.68 -2.86 7.53
N LEU A 245 18.41 -3.14 6.25
CA LEU A 245 19.43 -2.95 5.20
C LEU A 245 19.83 -1.50 5.07
N ALA A 246 18.88 -0.57 5.18
CA ALA A 246 19.16 0.86 5.14
C ALA A 246 20.00 1.29 6.37
N ASP A 247 19.62 0.85 7.57
CA ASP A 247 20.36 1.12 8.80
C ASP A 247 21.77 0.48 8.78
N LEU A 248 21.92 -0.72 8.21
CA LEU A 248 23.23 -1.34 7.97
C LEU A 248 24.07 -0.55 6.98
N LYS A 249 23.48 -0.14 5.83
CA LYS A 249 24.18 0.68 4.82
C LYS A 249 24.69 1.99 5.44
N GLU A 250 23.85 2.69 6.19
CA GLU A 250 24.19 3.97 6.81
C GLU A 250 25.25 3.79 7.90
N THR A 251 25.04 2.89 8.86
CA THR A 251 25.94 2.69 10.01
C THR A 251 27.30 2.14 9.58
N LEU A 252 27.34 1.25 8.59
CA LEU A 252 28.57 0.70 8.04
C LEU A 252 29.20 1.63 7.00
N GLN A 253 28.54 2.73 6.64
CA GLN A 253 28.96 3.68 5.63
C GLN A 253 29.26 3.03 4.26
N LEU A 254 28.38 2.09 3.86
CA LEU A 254 28.55 1.36 2.62
C LEU A 254 28.14 2.22 1.40
N THR A 255 29.04 2.32 0.44
CA THR A 255 28.77 3.01 -0.82
C THR A 255 27.95 2.12 -1.76
N ASP A 256 27.21 2.74 -2.69
CA ASP A 256 26.46 2.02 -3.73
C ASP A 256 27.37 1.12 -4.57
N GLN A 257 28.60 1.57 -4.86
CA GLN A 257 29.58 0.80 -5.60
C GLN A 257 30.03 -0.47 -4.85
N GLN A 258 30.17 -0.41 -3.52
CA GLN A 258 30.45 -1.58 -2.70
C GLN A 258 29.28 -2.57 -2.69
N LEU A 259 28.05 -2.07 -2.59
CA LEU A 259 26.84 -2.91 -2.60
C LEU A 259 26.61 -3.64 -3.94
N MET A 260 27.16 -3.12 -5.05
CA MET A 260 27.15 -3.82 -6.34
C MET A 260 28.01 -5.10 -6.35
N GLN A 261 28.99 -5.22 -5.47
CA GLN A 261 29.81 -6.41 -5.34
C GLN A 261 28.99 -7.58 -4.79
N GLU A 262 29.43 -8.80 -5.01
CA GLU A 262 28.73 -9.99 -4.48
C GLU A 262 28.72 -10.00 -2.96
N SER A 263 29.83 -9.62 -2.33
CA SER A 263 29.98 -9.39 -0.91
C SER A 263 30.83 -8.16 -0.65
N VAL A 264 30.57 -7.52 0.48
CA VAL A 264 31.25 -6.28 0.89
C VAL A 264 32.19 -6.59 2.03
N PRO A 265 33.49 -6.28 1.95
CA PRO A 265 34.41 -6.41 3.07
C PRO A 265 34.05 -5.39 4.15
N VAL A 266 33.96 -5.87 5.39
CA VAL A 266 33.64 -5.05 6.57
C VAL A 266 34.62 -5.42 7.69
N ASP A 267 35.03 -4.39 8.44
CA ASP A 267 35.97 -4.58 9.54
C ASP A 267 35.37 -5.46 10.65
N THR A 268 36.20 -6.38 11.19
CA THR A 268 35.78 -7.36 12.20
C THR A 268 35.27 -6.71 13.50
N TYR A 269 35.75 -5.50 13.87
CA TYR A 269 35.24 -4.79 15.04
C TYR A 269 33.74 -4.45 14.98
N ARG A 270 33.15 -4.46 13.80
CA ARG A 270 31.70 -4.25 13.58
C ARG A 270 30.85 -5.52 13.78
N ALA A 271 31.50 -6.66 14.03
CA ALA A 271 30.82 -7.95 14.11
C ALA A 271 29.73 -8.02 15.18
N LEU A 272 29.97 -7.45 16.38
CA LEU A 272 28.97 -7.42 17.47
C LEU A 272 27.73 -6.62 17.08
N TYR A 273 27.90 -5.47 16.43
CA TYR A 273 26.79 -4.65 15.94
C TYR A 273 25.96 -5.41 14.90
N ILE A 274 26.62 -6.03 13.93
CA ILE A 274 25.95 -6.81 12.88
C ILE A 274 25.21 -8.00 13.51
N ASP A 275 25.85 -8.73 14.44
CA ASP A 275 25.23 -9.86 15.13
C ASP A 275 23.98 -9.44 15.91
N GLN A 276 24.01 -8.27 16.57
CA GLN A 276 22.87 -7.71 17.29
C GLN A 276 21.74 -7.37 16.33
N GLN A 277 22.00 -6.64 15.26
CA GLN A 277 20.98 -6.28 14.27
C GLN A 277 20.30 -7.51 13.67
N LEU A 278 21.07 -8.58 13.39
CA LEU A 278 20.54 -9.82 12.83
C LEU A 278 19.78 -10.69 13.84
N ARG A 279 20.01 -10.53 15.16
CA ARG A 279 19.27 -11.25 16.20
C ARG A 279 17.96 -10.58 16.54
N ASP A 280 18.00 -9.26 16.67
CA ASP A 280 16.87 -8.48 17.14
C ASP A 280 15.77 -8.36 16.08
N ASN A 281 16.07 -8.76 14.83
CA ASN A 281 15.18 -8.60 13.69
C ASN A 281 14.89 -9.95 13.00
N PRO A 282 13.89 -10.70 13.47
CA PRO A 282 13.55 -12.02 12.91
C PRO A 282 12.97 -11.97 11.48
N VAL A 283 12.60 -10.80 11.00
CA VAL A 283 12.11 -10.59 9.62
C VAL A 283 13.20 -10.88 8.58
N ILE A 284 14.48 -10.74 8.97
CA ILE A 284 15.61 -11.00 8.08
C ILE A 284 16.02 -12.46 8.16
N SER A 285 16.13 -13.10 6.98
CA SER A 285 16.83 -14.37 6.89
C SER A 285 18.33 -14.13 7.04
N SER A 286 18.94 -14.63 8.11
CA SER A 286 20.38 -14.45 8.36
C SER A 286 21.16 -15.75 8.24
N VAL A 287 22.22 -15.74 7.42
CA VAL A 287 23.18 -16.85 7.32
C VAL A 287 24.50 -16.37 7.93
N ARG A 288 24.94 -17.09 8.98
CA ARG A 288 26.18 -16.80 9.71
C ARG A 288 27.08 -18.01 9.59
N ASP A 289 28.28 -17.86 9.09
CA ASP A 289 29.22 -18.96 8.98
C ASP A 289 29.78 -19.38 10.35
N LYS A 290 30.57 -20.45 10.37
CA LYS A 290 31.18 -20.98 11.61
C LYS A 290 32.19 -20.00 12.21
N ASN A 291 32.99 -19.35 11.36
CA ASN A 291 34.05 -18.44 11.79
C ASN A 291 33.46 -17.18 12.45
N PHE A 292 32.40 -16.61 11.85
CA PHE A 292 31.70 -15.47 12.42
C PHE A 292 31.05 -15.83 13.79
N ARG A 293 30.41 -17.00 13.89
CA ARG A 293 29.82 -17.45 15.18
C ARG A 293 30.90 -17.64 16.25
N SER A 294 32.08 -18.16 15.86
CA SER A 294 33.23 -18.33 16.78
C SER A 294 33.76 -17.00 17.25
N LEU A 295 33.91 -16.01 16.30
CA LEU A 295 34.32 -14.65 16.63
C LEU A 295 33.37 -14.01 17.65
N ILE A 296 32.07 -14.06 17.40
CA ILE A 296 31.04 -13.50 18.32
C ILE A 296 31.09 -14.18 19.69
N ARG A 297 31.31 -15.51 19.75
CA ARG A 297 31.42 -16.26 21.02
C ARG A 297 32.64 -15.77 21.79
N ASN A 298 33.80 -15.70 21.12
CA ASN A 298 35.07 -15.32 21.76
C ASN A 298 35.02 -13.86 22.27
N MET A 299 34.26 -12.97 21.59
CA MET A 299 34.06 -11.60 22.06
C MET A 299 33.16 -11.49 23.30
N LYS A 300 32.25 -12.44 23.50
CA LYS A 300 31.28 -12.41 24.62
C LYS A 300 31.80 -13.10 25.90
N THR A 301 32.72 -14.02 25.79
CA THR A 301 33.25 -14.80 26.91
C THR A 301 34.69 -14.37 27.22
N VAL A 302 34.84 -13.35 28.04
CA VAL A 302 36.16 -12.86 28.49
C VAL A 302 36.84 -13.87 29.43
N GLU A 303 36.04 -14.65 30.20
CA GLU A 303 36.51 -15.55 31.23
C GLU A 303 36.98 -16.93 30.70
N ASP A 304 36.53 -17.34 29.51
CA ASP A 304 36.81 -18.62 28.90
C ASP A 304 37.97 -18.60 27.87
N ASN A 305 38.76 -17.55 27.83
CA ASN A 305 39.90 -17.45 26.95
C ASN A 305 41.17 -18.04 27.65
N ASP A 306 41.87 -18.88 26.93
CA ASP A 306 43.14 -19.53 27.38
C ASP A 306 44.33 -18.53 27.37
N PHE A 307 44.14 -17.29 27.77
CA PHE A 307 45.23 -16.35 27.89
C PHE A 307 45.94 -16.53 29.22
N GLU A 308 47.25 -16.84 29.17
CA GLU A 308 48.06 -16.98 30.34
C GLU A 308 48.54 -15.61 30.84
N ILE A 309 48.41 -15.40 32.14
CA ILE A 309 48.97 -14.24 32.81
C ILE A 309 50.48 -14.47 32.98
N PRO A 310 51.35 -13.45 32.67
CA PRO A 310 52.77 -13.60 32.91
C PRO A 310 53.06 -14.05 34.35
N ALA A 311 53.85 -15.12 34.49
CA ALA A 311 54.07 -15.81 35.76
C ALA A 311 54.63 -14.86 36.88
N GLU A 312 55.40 -13.85 36.49
CA GLU A 312 55.99 -12.87 37.36
C GLU A 312 54.94 -11.95 38.00
N LEU A 313 53.84 -11.70 37.27
CA LEU A 313 52.78 -10.76 37.73
C LEU A 313 51.56 -11.49 38.30
N GLU A 314 51.39 -12.77 38.00
CA GLU A 314 50.23 -13.52 38.48
C GLU A 314 50.00 -13.47 40.00
N PRO A 315 51.05 -13.63 40.87
CA PRO A 315 50.86 -13.56 42.33
C PRO A 315 50.61 -12.13 42.83
N ILE A 316 50.91 -11.08 42.03
CA ILE A 316 50.81 -9.65 42.41
C ILE A 316 49.42 -9.11 42.03
N LEU A 317 48.83 -9.61 40.96
CA LEU A 317 47.55 -9.13 40.46
C LEU A 317 46.37 -9.53 41.37
N ARG A 318 45.51 -8.57 41.66
CA ARG A 318 44.21 -8.82 42.31
C ARG A 318 43.23 -9.42 41.32
N GLY A 319 42.17 -10.11 41.78
CA GLY A 319 41.21 -10.79 40.92
C GLY A 319 40.62 -9.90 39.81
N TYR A 320 40.17 -8.66 40.13
CA TYR A 320 39.64 -7.73 39.13
C TYR A 320 40.70 -7.27 38.14
N GLN A 321 41.98 -7.20 38.52
CA GLN A 321 43.07 -6.84 37.62
C GLN A 321 43.38 -7.97 36.63
N LYS A 322 43.26 -9.24 37.07
CA LYS A 322 43.33 -10.42 36.20
C LYS A 322 42.18 -10.40 35.17
N THR A 323 40.96 -10.10 35.59
CA THR A 323 39.81 -9.92 34.69
C THR A 323 40.04 -8.80 33.70
N GLY A 324 40.58 -7.65 34.16
CA GLY A 324 40.94 -6.52 33.27
C GLY A 324 42.02 -6.88 32.25
N PHE A 325 43.05 -7.65 32.66
CA PHE A 325 44.04 -8.18 31.72
C PHE A 325 43.42 -9.12 30.67
N LEU A 326 42.62 -10.10 31.08
CA LEU A 326 41.90 -10.98 30.14
C LEU A 326 41.01 -10.23 29.18
N TRP A 327 40.35 -9.18 29.65
CA TRP A 327 39.54 -8.28 28.83
C TRP A 327 40.41 -7.55 27.77
N LEU A 328 41.56 -6.97 28.16
CA LEU A 328 42.50 -6.32 27.23
C LEU A 328 43.01 -7.31 26.19
N LYS A 329 43.40 -8.52 26.58
CA LYS A 329 43.84 -9.61 25.66
C LYS A 329 42.73 -10.00 24.67
N THR A 330 41.51 -10.15 25.18
CA THR A 330 40.36 -10.48 24.34
C THR A 330 40.07 -9.38 23.31
N LEU A 331 40.16 -8.09 23.69
CA LEU A 331 40.04 -7.00 22.76
C LEU A 331 41.12 -7.03 21.67
N SER A 332 42.39 -7.17 22.09
CA SER A 332 43.52 -7.22 21.17
C SER A 332 43.44 -8.37 20.19
N ALA A 333 43.15 -9.58 20.67
CA ALA A 333 43.01 -10.80 19.85
C ALA A 333 41.89 -10.67 18.79
N ASN A 334 40.89 -9.82 19.03
CA ASN A 334 39.80 -9.57 18.09
C ASN A 334 39.93 -8.26 17.33
N GLY A 335 41.07 -7.56 17.42
CA GLY A 335 41.33 -6.31 16.69
C GLY A 335 40.58 -5.09 17.24
N PHE A 336 40.14 -5.13 18.50
CA PHE A 336 39.50 -3.99 19.16
C PHE A 336 40.48 -3.16 19.98
N GLY A 337 40.21 -1.87 20.06
CA GLY A 337 40.69 -1.01 21.12
C GLY A 337 39.72 -0.98 22.32
N GLY A 338 40.18 -0.44 23.47
CA GLY A 338 39.34 -0.29 24.64
C GLY A 338 39.79 0.87 25.53
N ILE A 339 38.89 1.28 26.43
CA ILE A 339 39.17 2.30 27.47
C ILE A 339 39.06 1.62 28.82
N LEU A 340 40.19 1.56 29.56
CA LEU A 340 40.23 1.05 30.93
C LEU A 340 39.85 2.20 31.87
N ALA A 341 38.58 2.26 32.28
CA ALA A 341 37.97 3.34 33.03
C ALA A 341 37.76 3.02 34.52
N ASP A 342 38.62 2.18 35.12
CA ASP A 342 38.59 1.90 36.56
C ASP A 342 38.79 3.18 37.42
N ASP A 343 38.34 3.16 38.65
CA ASP A 343 38.56 4.26 39.60
C ASP A 343 40.06 4.54 39.86
N MET A 344 40.37 5.74 40.31
CA MET A 344 41.75 6.11 40.68
C MET A 344 42.26 5.22 41.83
N GLY A 345 43.50 4.75 41.72
CA GLY A 345 44.12 3.92 42.74
C GLY A 345 43.92 2.40 42.55
N LEU A 346 43.10 1.96 41.61
CA LEU A 346 42.89 0.53 41.36
C LEU A 346 44.00 -0.16 40.53
N GLY A 347 45.07 0.54 40.25
CA GLY A 347 46.24 -0.06 39.58
C GLY A 347 46.07 -0.34 38.11
N LYS A 348 45.38 0.56 37.35
CA LYS A 348 45.27 0.48 35.87
C LYS A 348 46.61 0.31 35.18
N THR A 349 47.64 1.02 35.68
CA THR A 349 49.01 0.92 35.13
C THR A 349 49.53 -0.49 35.19
N LEU A 350 49.28 -1.23 36.27
CA LEU A 350 49.73 -2.63 36.44
C LEU A 350 49.04 -3.55 35.47
N GLN A 351 47.75 -3.37 35.19
CA GLN A 351 47.00 -4.13 34.21
C GLN A 351 47.55 -3.89 32.81
N VAL A 352 47.87 -2.66 32.43
CA VAL A 352 48.45 -2.31 31.14
C VAL A 352 49.89 -2.89 31.00
N ILE A 353 50.69 -2.82 32.09
CA ILE A 353 52.03 -3.41 32.08
C ILE A 353 51.94 -4.94 31.89
N CYS A 354 51.02 -5.58 32.57
CA CYS A 354 50.80 -7.03 32.45
C CYS A 354 50.41 -7.41 30.97
N TYR A 355 49.53 -6.60 30.36
CA TYR A 355 49.16 -6.77 28.97
C TYR A 355 50.36 -6.60 28.04
N LEU A 356 51.14 -5.52 28.17
CA LEU A 356 52.33 -5.29 27.36
C LEU A 356 53.37 -6.43 27.50
N LEU A 357 53.59 -6.91 28.74
CA LEU A 357 54.53 -7.99 29.01
C LEU A 357 54.08 -9.31 28.32
N SER A 358 52.79 -9.56 28.21
CA SER A 358 52.22 -10.75 27.57
C SER A 358 52.28 -10.69 26.03
N GLU A 359 52.58 -9.55 25.45
CA GLU A 359 52.76 -9.38 24.00
C GLU A 359 54.23 -9.55 23.56
N TYR A 360 55.18 -9.61 24.54
CA TYR A 360 56.56 -9.87 24.33
C TYR A 360 56.90 -11.35 24.45
#